data_91563a1d75347732a7f4a5a8f8d539e5
#
_entry.id   91563a1d75347732a7f4a5a8f8d539e5
#
_cell.length_a   1.000
_cell.length_b   1.000
_cell.length_c   1.000
_cell.angle_alpha   90.00
_cell.angle_beta   90.00
_cell.angle_gamma   90.00
#
_symmetry.space_group_name_H-M   'P 1'
#
loop_
_entity.id
_entity.type
_entity.pdbx_description
1 polymer ?
#
loop_
_entity_poly.entity_id
_entity_poly.type
_entity_poly.pdbx_seq_one_letter_code
_entity_poly.pdbx_strand_id
1 'polypeptide(L)'
;ITLSGWDTNISNSENLIIRYMRFRPGAANVHTGGDSMDALWGRDNKTFMIDHCSFSWNTDETVSTYRGQDGTVQWCIVSESLTVSGHSKGRHGYGGIFGGDNVLFQNNLIANHTSRNPRIGGGCMGDPTKDGGSTATLQLSNNVLYNWGYNTCYGGGYAYTNFINNFLKPGQGTREQVRYQVIDMGEATKPGGFYVNGNYMDGNAEITADNAKGSKMSGVTEGANKTVVSETPYTAEGFDSATVTSAADCYEPVLAQAGATYPYRDAID
;
A
#
# COMPACT_ATOMS: atom_id res chain seq x y z
N ILE A 1 1.95 1.35 22.96
CA ILE A 1 0.50 1.65 23.08
C ILE A 1 -0.22 0.85 21.99
N THR A 2 -1.33 0.21 22.37
CA THR A 2 -2.22 -0.48 21.43
C THR A 2 -3.59 0.19 21.48
N LEU A 3 -4.12 0.57 20.31
CA LEU A 3 -5.50 1.01 20.11
C LEU A 3 -6.30 -0.15 19.55
N SER A 4 -7.45 -0.45 20.16
CA SER A 4 -8.29 -1.59 19.78
C SER A 4 -9.77 -1.28 19.91
N GLY A 5 -10.61 -2.08 19.25
CA GLY A 5 -12.06 -1.99 19.31
C GLY A 5 -12.68 -1.11 18.23
N TRP A 6 -12.01 -0.06 17.78
CA TRP A 6 -12.52 0.89 16.79
C TRP A 6 -11.45 1.28 15.79
N ASP A 7 -11.87 1.83 14.65
CA ASP A 7 -10.99 2.45 13.65
C ASP A 7 -10.33 3.73 14.19
N THR A 8 -9.24 4.10 13.57
CA THR A 8 -8.53 5.34 13.90
C THR A 8 -8.53 6.27 12.68
N ASN A 9 -9.17 7.42 12.82
CA ASN A 9 -9.24 8.46 11.80
C ASN A 9 -8.25 9.58 12.10
N ILE A 10 -7.38 9.89 11.13
CA ILE A 10 -6.40 10.99 11.20
C ILE A 10 -6.62 12.04 10.12
N SER A 11 -7.79 12.06 9.47
CA SER A 11 -8.06 12.98 8.34
C SER A 11 -7.89 14.46 8.73
N ASN A 12 -7.47 15.27 7.76
CA ASN A 12 -7.26 16.72 7.90
C ASN A 12 -6.22 17.11 8.96
N SER A 13 -5.25 16.21 9.23
CA SER A 13 -4.14 16.51 10.14
C SER A 13 -2.97 17.14 9.38
N GLU A 14 -2.27 18.03 10.05
CA GLU A 14 -1.03 18.65 9.55
C GLU A 14 0.10 18.46 10.56
N ASN A 15 1.33 18.31 10.07
CA ASN A 15 2.52 18.13 10.90
C ASN A 15 2.40 16.96 11.88
N LEU A 16 1.91 15.82 11.39
CA LEU A 16 1.58 14.66 12.19
C LEU A 16 2.73 13.64 12.18
N ILE A 17 3.13 13.18 13.35
CA ILE A 17 4.06 12.05 13.49
C ILE A 17 3.43 10.97 14.37
N ILE A 18 3.29 9.76 13.85
CA ILE A 18 2.81 8.58 14.59
C ILE A 18 3.92 7.53 14.55
N ARG A 19 4.40 7.11 15.73
CA ARG A 19 5.49 6.15 15.83
C ARG A 19 5.27 5.10 16.92
N TYR A 20 5.70 3.87 16.64
CA TYR A 20 5.73 2.76 17.60
C TYR A 20 4.38 2.44 18.24
N MET A 21 3.30 2.63 17.50
CA MET A 21 1.95 2.33 17.95
C MET A 21 1.40 1.09 17.26
N ARG A 22 0.45 0.42 17.92
CA ARG A 22 -0.31 -0.71 17.38
C ARG A 22 -1.76 -0.33 17.23
N PHE A 23 -2.33 -0.65 16.07
CA PHE A 23 -3.72 -0.38 15.74
C PHE A 23 -4.38 -1.70 15.36
N ARG A 24 -5.26 -2.19 16.23
CA ARG A 24 -5.88 -3.51 16.12
C ARG A 24 -7.36 -3.43 16.46
N PRO A 25 -8.21 -2.89 15.57
CA PRO A 25 -9.64 -2.73 15.86
C PRO A 25 -10.32 -4.04 16.22
N GLY A 26 -10.04 -5.13 15.52
CA GLY A 26 -10.73 -6.40 15.68
C GLY A 26 -12.17 -6.34 15.18
N ALA A 27 -12.93 -7.43 15.33
CA ALA A 27 -14.31 -7.53 14.85
C ALA A 27 -15.37 -7.41 15.95
N ALA A 28 -15.00 -7.11 17.18
CA ALA A 28 -15.94 -7.12 18.31
C ALA A 28 -17.08 -6.10 18.15
N ASN A 29 -16.83 -4.98 17.48
CA ASN A 29 -17.79 -3.88 17.33
C ASN A 29 -18.42 -3.80 15.92
N VAL A 30 -18.20 -4.77 15.07
CA VAL A 30 -18.73 -4.79 13.68
C VAL A 30 -20.25 -4.55 13.63
N HIS A 31 -21.00 -5.06 14.58
CA HIS A 31 -22.47 -4.94 14.61
C HIS A 31 -22.99 -3.75 15.42
N THR A 32 -22.13 -2.96 16.03
CA THR A 32 -22.54 -1.86 16.93
C THR A 32 -22.36 -0.47 16.36
N GLY A 33 -21.88 -0.34 15.14
CA GLY A 33 -21.75 0.98 14.49
C GLY A 33 -20.68 1.10 13.41
N GLY A 34 -19.99 0.02 13.08
CA GLY A 34 -18.94 0.09 12.06
C GLY A 34 -18.56 -1.27 11.53
N ASP A 35 -19.15 -1.65 10.41
CA ASP A 35 -18.70 -2.85 9.71
C ASP A 35 -17.46 -2.61 8.83
N SER A 36 -17.13 -1.35 8.53
CA SER A 36 -16.00 -0.91 7.72
C SER A 36 -14.95 -0.23 8.60
N MET A 37 -14.25 -1.02 9.42
CA MET A 37 -13.21 -0.49 10.32
C MET A 37 -11.83 -0.70 9.72
N ASP A 38 -11.19 0.40 9.32
CA ASP A 38 -9.76 0.43 9.02
C ASP A 38 -8.95 0.44 10.32
N ALA A 39 -7.78 -0.16 10.33
CA ALA A 39 -6.94 0.00 11.53
C ALA A 39 -6.50 1.46 11.67
N LEU A 40 -6.12 2.10 10.55
CA LEU A 40 -5.88 3.54 10.47
C LEU A 40 -6.28 4.06 9.10
N TRP A 41 -6.99 5.18 9.06
CA TRP A 41 -7.28 5.87 7.81
C TRP A 41 -7.19 7.39 7.94
N GLY A 42 -6.83 8.04 6.84
CA GLY A 42 -6.74 9.48 6.77
C GLY A 42 -6.80 10.01 5.35
N ARG A 43 -7.51 11.13 5.19
CA ARG A 43 -7.59 11.91 3.96
C ARG A 43 -7.15 13.33 4.20
N ASP A 44 -6.61 13.96 3.17
CA ASP A 44 -6.29 15.39 3.19
C ASP A 44 -5.28 15.76 4.29
N ASN A 45 -4.38 14.82 4.63
CA ASN A 45 -3.31 15.08 5.59
C ASN A 45 -2.16 15.80 4.90
N LYS A 46 -1.45 16.67 5.63
CA LYS A 46 -0.28 17.38 5.13
C LYS A 46 0.90 17.23 6.06
N THR A 47 2.07 17.04 5.48
CA THR A 47 3.33 16.88 6.24
C THR A 47 3.16 15.83 7.34
N PHE A 48 3.10 14.56 6.96
CA PHE A 48 2.86 13.49 7.92
C PHE A 48 3.91 12.37 7.83
N MET A 49 4.15 11.73 8.96
CA MET A 49 4.98 10.54 9.04
C MET A 49 4.30 9.47 9.90
N ILE A 50 4.19 8.27 9.35
CA ILE A 50 3.78 7.06 10.07
C ILE A 50 4.95 6.11 10.03
N ASP A 51 5.55 5.82 11.18
CA ASP A 51 6.84 5.17 11.26
C ASP A 51 6.86 4.09 12.35
N HIS A 52 7.35 2.90 12.02
CA HIS A 52 7.45 1.76 12.93
C HIS A 52 6.14 1.48 13.68
N CYS A 53 5.03 1.43 12.97
CA CYS A 53 3.73 1.08 13.53
C CYS A 53 3.28 -0.31 13.06
N SER A 54 2.42 -0.96 13.85
CA SER A 54 1.82 -2.26 13.49
C SER A 54 0.31 -2.10 13.34
N PHE A 55 -0.21 -2.57 12.22
CA PHE A 55 -1.62 -2.49 11.86
C PHE A 55 -2.15 -3.87 11.52
N SER A 56 -3.25 -4.29 12.16
CA SER A 56 -3.82 -5.60 11.90
C SER A 56 -5.27 -5.71 12.37
N TRP A 57 -5.96 -6.77 11.95
CA TRP A 57 -7.31 -7.16 12.40
C TRP A 57 -8.40 -6.14 12.10
N ASN A 58 -8.24 -5.41 11.03
CA ASN A 58 -9.27 -4.56 10.45
C ASN A 58 -10.36 -5.38 9.75
N THR A 59 -11.51 -4.76 9.54
CA THR A 59 -12.64 -5.41 8.85
C THR A 59 -12.84 -4.89 7.43
N ASP A 60 -12.17 -3.79 7.05
CA ASP A 60 -12.09 -3.23 5.70
C ASP A 60 -10.62 -3.08 5.30
N GLU A 61 -10.04 -1.90 5.21
CA GLU A 61 -8.61 -1.71 4.95
C GLU A 61 -7.77 -1.72 6.23
N THR A 62 -6.52 -2.16 6.11
CA THR A 62 -5.60 -2.10 7.25
C THR A 62 -5.03 -0.70 7.41
N VAL A 63 -4.51 -0.10 6.34
CA VAL A 63 -4.04 1.30 6.35
C VAL A 63 -4.49 2.00 5.09
N SER A 64 -5.17 3.12 5.24
CA SER A 64 -5.57 3.96 4.11
C SER A 64 -5.11 5.38 4.29
N THR A 65 -4.15 5.82 3.47
CA THR A 65 -3.73 7.23 3.39
C THR A 65 -3.84 7.67 1.93
N TYR A 66 -4.71 8.62 1.66
CA TYR A 66 -4.92 9.14 0.31
C TYR A 66 -5.36 10.60 0.31
N ARG A 67 -5.18 11.29 -0.82
CA ARG A 67 -5.37 12.73 -0.94
C ARG A 67 -4.47 13.55 0.01
N GLY A 68 -3.42 12.92 0.56
CA GLY A 68 -2.46 13.60 1.40
C GLY A 68 -1.37 14.30 0.58
N GLN A 69 -0.52 15.06 1.28
CA GLN A 69 0.63 15.74 0.71
C GLN A 69 1.83 15.60 1.64
N ASP A 70 3.02 15.50 1.06
CA ASP A 70 4.29 15.49 1.79
C ASP A 70 4.33 14.47 2.92
N GLY A 71 4.09 13.22 2.58
CA GLY A 71 3.93 12.15 3.56
C GLY A 71 4.93 11.01 3.43
N THR A 72 5.20 10.37 4.56
CA THR A 72 6.00 9.13 4.60
C THR A 72 5.32 8.08 5.47
N VAL A 73 5.16 6.87 4.93
CA VAL A 73 4.75 5.67 5.67
C VAL A 73 5.88 4.66 5.54
N GLN A 74 6.54 4.36 6.64
CA GLN A 74 7.73 3.53 6.60
C GLN A 74 7.88 2.59 7.78
N TRP A 75 8.60 1.49 7.56
CA TRP A 75 8.93 0.51 8.58
C TRP A 75 7.71 0.03 9.37
N CYS A 76 6.56 -0.07 8.71
CA CYS A 76 5.33 -0.53 9.33
C CYS A 76 5.06 -2.00 8.99
N ILE A 77 4.38 -2.71 9.91
CA ILE A 77 3.70 -3.96 9.62
C ILE A 77 2.25 -3.64 9.30
N VAL A 78 1.80 -4.05 8.12
CA VAL A 78 0.43 -3.94 7.63
C VAL A 78 -0.03 -5.36 7.31
N SER A 79 -0.77 -6.00 8.23
CA SER A 79 -0.98 -7.44 8.11
C SER A 79 -2.31 -7.94 8.69
N GLU A 80 -2.68 -9.17 8.37
CA GLU A 80 -3.74 -9.94 9.04
C GLU A 80 -5.12 -9.26 9.01
N SER A 81 -5.54 -8.71 7.87
CA SER A 81 -6.91 -8.22 7.72
C SER A 81 -7.93 -9.35 7.86
N LEU A 82 -9.06 -9.08 8.52
CA LEU A 82 -10.08 -10.07 8.84
C LEU A 82 -11.01 -10.31 7.65
N THR A 83 -10.73 -11.33 6.87
CA THR A 83 -11.52 -11.66 5.66
C THR A 83 -12.97 -12.07 5.97
N VAL A 84 -13.21 -12.66 7.13
CA VAL A 84 -14.54 -13.08 7.61
C VAL A 84 -14.80 -12.39 8.94
N SER A 85 -15.28 -11.17 8.89
CA SER A 85 -15.43 -10.30 10.07
C SER A 85 -16.88 -9.94 10.39
N GLY A 86 -17.84 -10.32 9.55
CA GLY A 86 -19.23 -9.83 9.65
C GLY A 86 -19.48 -8.54 8.87
N HIS A 87 -18.55 -8.10 8.04
CA HIS A 87 -18.71 -6.93 7.18
C HIS A 87 -19.94 -7.09 6.26
N SER A 88 -20.74 -6.03 6.07
CA SER A 88 -21.98 -6.03 5.30
C SER A 88 -21.81 -6.47 3.84
N LYS A 89 -20.65 -6.22 3.24
CA LYS A 89 -20.29 -6.68 1.89
C LYS A 89 -19.83 -8.15 1.83
N GLY A 90 -19.90 -8.90 2.92
CA GLY A 90 -19.45 -10.28 3.01
C GLY A 90 -17.94 -10.40 3.24
N ARG A 91 -17.27 -11.32 2.53
CA ARG A 91 -15.81 -11.53 2.67
C ARG A 91 -15.06 -10.27 2.24
N HIS A 92 -14.50 -9.58 3.24
CA HIS A 92 -13.87 -8.29 3.10
C HIS A 92 -12.70 -8.22 4.07
N GLY A 93 -11.57 -7.72 3.68
CA GLY A 93 -10.37 -7.63 4.50
C GLY A 93 -9.17 -7.41 3.61
N TYR A 94 -8.66 -6.18 3.62
CA TYR A 94 -7.72 -5.70 2.63
C TYR A 94 -6.51 -5.02 3.26
N GLY A 95 -5.41 -4.93 2.51
CA GLY A 95 -4.20 -4.27 2.93
C GLY A 95 -4.38 -2.77 3.08
N GLY A 96 -4.67 -2.07 2.01
CA GLY A 96 -4.89 -0.64 2.15
C GLY A 96 -4.98 0.13 0.84
N ILE A 97 -5.33 1.41 0.96
CA ILE A 97 -5.33 2.37 -0.14
C ILE A 97 -4.20 3.36 0.09
N PHE A 98 -3.17 3.29 -0.75
CA PHE A 98 -2.02 4.16 -0.68
C PHE A 98 -2.12 5.22 -1.79
N GLY A 99 -1.99 6.47 -1.41
CA GLY A 99 -2.10 7.58 -2.34
C GLY A 99 -1.67 8.90 -1.70
N GLY A 100 -1.73 9.95 -2.48
CA GLY A 100 -1.29 11.28 -2.08
C GLY A 100 -0.20 11.81 -3.00
N ASP A 101 0.03 13.11 -2.96
CA ASP A 101 1.06 13.78 -3.75
C ASP A 101 2.33 13.97 -2.93
N ASN A 102 3.48 13.66 -3.51
CA ASN A 102 4.78 13.64 -2.82
C ASN A 102 4.76 12.71 -1.59
N VAL A 103 4.25 11.47 -1.75
CA VAL A 103 4.13 10.51 -0.66
C VAL A 103 5.03 9.31 -0.90
N LEU A 104 5.77 8.92 0.13
CA LEU A 104 6.70 7.80 0.13
C LEU A 104 6.18 6.66 1.01
N PHE A 105 6.05 5.47 0.43
CA PHE A 105 5.76 4.22 1.14
C PHE A 105 6.98 3.31 1.02
N GLN A 106 7.75 3.15 2.11
CA GLN A 106 9.00 2.42 2.04
C GLN A 106 9.26 1.50 3.22
N ASN A 107 9.97 0.40 2.96
CA ASN A 107 10.41 -0.54 4.00
C ASN A 107 9.26 -1.10 4.86
N ASN A 108 8.06 -1.23 4.32
CA ASN A 108 6.93 -1.80 5.02
C ASN A 108 6.81 -3.30 4.73
N LEU A 109 6.34 -4.06 5.72
CA LEU A 109 5.86 -5.42 5.53
C LEU A 109 4.34 -5.39 5.30
N ILE A 110 3.89 -5.78 4.11
CA ILE A 110 2.48 -5.87 3.74
C ILE A 110 2.15 -7.36 3.55
N ALA A 111 1.35 -7.93 4.43
CA ALA A 111 1.23 -9.39 4.48
C ALA A 111 -0.19 -9.90 4.79
N ASN A 112 -0.54 -11.04 4.21
CA ASN A 112 -1.73 -11.83 4.55
C ASN A 112 -3.06 -11.09 4.33
N HIS A 113 -3.18 -10.38 3.20
CA HIS A 113 -4.41 -9.74 2.77
C HIS A 113 -4.98 -10.41 1.51
N THR A 114 -6.29 -10.44 1.41
CA THR A 114 -6.94 -10.99 0.22
C THR A 114 -6.73 -10.14 -1.02
N SER A 115 -6.65 -8.81 -0.86
CA SER A 115 -6.45 -7.83 -1.93
C SER A 115 -5.91 -6.52 -1.36
N ARG A 116 -5.70 -5.53 -2.22
CA ARG A 116 -5.17 -4.20 -1.87
C ARG A 116 -3.82 -4.26 -1.16
N ASN A 117 -2.82 -4.86 -1.85
CA ASN A 117 -1.46 -5.02 -1.34
C ASN A 117 -0.42 -4.09 -2.04
N PRO A 118 -0.57 -2.77 -2.05
CA PRO A 118 -1.78 -1.98 -1.79
C PRO A 118 -2.63 -1.73 -3.06
N ARG A 119 -3.79 -1.05 -2.92
CA ARG A 119 -4.41 -0.33 -4.02
C ARG A 119 -3.82 1.07 -4.10
N ILE A 120 -3.41 1.49 -5.28
CA ILE A 120 -2.96 2.86 -5.52
C ILE A 120 -4.19 3.74 -5.76
N GLY A 121 -4.39 4.73 -4.89
CA GLY A 121 -5.56 5.60 -4.90
C GLY A 121 -5.36 6.95 -5.59
N GLY A 122 -4.14 7.27 -5.99
CA GLY A 122 -3.81 8.56 -6.59
C GLY A 122 -3.95 9.75 -5.64
N GLY A 123 -3.96 10.95 -6.19
CA GLY A 123 -4.18 12.20 -5.45
C GLY A 123 -5.61 12.35 -4.98
N CYS A 124 -6.54 11.76 -5.70
CA CYS A 124 -7.93 11.68 -5.30
C CYS A 124 -8.48 10.30 -5.67
N MET A 125 -9.43 9.81 -4.90
CA MET A 125 -10.13 8.56 -5.17
C MET A 125 -11.16 8.67 -6.30
N GLY A 126 -11.44 9.88 -6.76
CA GLY A 126 -12.42 10.20 -7.75
C GLY A 126 -11.85 10.91 -8.97
N ASP A 127 -12.63 11.78 -9.53
CA ASP A 127 -12.27 12.63 -10.65
C ASP A 127 -11.58 13.90 -10.12
N PRO A 128 -10.30 14.14 -10.42
CA PRO A 128 -9.58 15.31 -9.93
C PRO A 128 -10.22 16.63 -10.37
N THR A 129 -10.96 16.63 -11.48
CA THR A 129 -11.67 17.83 -11.93
C THR A 129 -12.88 18.16 -11.06
N LYS A 130 -13.42 17.18 -10.35
CA LYS A 130 -14.55 17.35 -9.42
C LYS A 130 -14.11 17.56 -8.00
N ASP A 131 -13.07 16.85 -7.58
CA ASP A 131 -12.58 16.88 -6.21
C ASP A 131 -11.51 17.97 -5.99
N GLY A 132 -11.18 18.76 -7.02
CA GLY A 132 -10.16 19.80 -6.96
C GLY A 132 -8.73 19.27 -6.80
N GLY A 133 -8.54 17.95 -6.98
CA GLY A 133 -7.25 17.30 -6.86
C GLY A 133 -6.45 17.31 -8.16
N SER A 134 -5.14 17.42 -8.02
CA SER A 134 -4.19 17.20 -9.10
C SER A 134 -3.84 15.71 -9.21
N THR A 135 -3.15 15.34 -10.28
CA THR A 135 -2.50 14.04 -10.38
C THR A 135 -1.42 13.95 -9.30
N ALA A 136 -1.46 12.89 -8.51
CA ALA A 136 -0.52 12.66 -7.42
C ALA A 136 0.73 11.94 -7.90
N THR A 137 1.86 12.20 -7.24
CA THR A 137 3.11 11.48 -7.46
C THR A 137 3.50 10.74 -6.19
N LEU A 138 3.66 9.42 -6.27
CA LEU A 138 4.00 8.60 -5.11
C LEU A 138 5.04 7.54 -5.45
N GLN A 139 5.77 7.10 -4.42
CA GLN A 139 6.77 6.05 -4.55
C GLN A 139 6.53 4.93 -3.55
N LEU A 140 6.54 3.69 -4.04
CA LEU A 140 6.58 2.49 -3.23
C LEU A 140 7.93 1.81 -3.46
N SER A 141 8.79 1.81 -2.45
CA SER A 141 10.15 1.26 -2.56
C SER A 141 10.54 0.41 -1.37
N ASN A 142 11.27 -0.67 -1.64
CA ASN A 142 11.79 -1.58 -0.61
C ASN A 142 10.75 -2.16 0.35
N ASN A 143 9.48 -2.25 -0.08
CA ASN A 143 8.48 -2.96 0.71
C ASN A 143 8.57 -4.48 0.48
N VAL A 144 8.23 -5.24 1.48
CA VAL A 144 8.04 -6.69 1.39
C VAL A 144 6.54 -6.98 1.28
N LEU A 145 6.11 -7.54 0.16
CA LEU A 145 4.74 -7.98 -0.07
C LEU A 145 4.69 -9.50 0.07
N TYR A 146 3.91 -10.01 1.02
CA TYR A 146 3.84 -11.44 1.29
C TYR A 146 2.41 -11.98 1.28
N ASN A 147 2.22 -13.14 0.66
CA ASN A 147 1.01 -13.96 0.77
C ASN A 147 -0.29 -13.22 0.43
N TRP A 148 -0.30 -12.47 -0.67
CA TRP A 148 -1.52 -11.86 -1.20
C TRP A 148 -2.51 -12.90 -1.72
N GLY A 149 -3.81 -12.63 -1.60
CA GLY A 149 -4.85 -13.54 -2.07
C GLY A 149 -5.02 -13.49 -3.59
N TYR A 150 -5.73 -12.48 -4.10
CA TYR A 150 -6.05 -12.35 -5.54
C TYR A 150 -5.54 -11.07 -6.20
N ASN A 151 -4.88 -10.19 -5.47
CA ASN A 151 -4.16 -9.05 -6.04
C ASN A 151 -2.93 -8.70 -5.22
N THR A 152 -1.84 -8.40 -5.90
CA THR A 152 -0.70 -7.63 -5.39
C THR A 152 -1.05 -6.13 -5.35
N CYS A 153 -0.14 -5.27 -5.72
CA CYS A 153 -0.40 -3.87 -5.98
C CYS A 153 -1.27 -3.70 -7.24
N TYR A 154 -2.22 -2.78 -7.21
CA TYR A 154 -3.05 -2.45 -8.36
C TYR A 154 -3.67 -1.05 -8.27
N GLY A 155 -4.36 -0.62 -9.34
CA GLY A 155 -5.01 0.68 -9.41
C GLY A 155 -4.16 1.72 -10.15
N GLY A 156 -4.09 2.95 -9.66
CA GLY A 156 -3.22 4.01 -10.17
C GLY A 156 -3.88 5.06 -11.06
N GLY A 157 -5.20 5.08 -11.16
CA GLY A 157 -5.89 6.19 -11.83
C GLY A 157 -5.54 7.52 -11.13
N TYR A 158 -5.17 8.53 -11.92
CA TYR A 158 -4.73 9.85 -11.46
C TYR A 158 -3.48 9.84 -10.58
N ALA A 159 -2.61 8.84 -10.75
CA ALA A 159 -1.35 8.72 -10.03
C ALA A 159 -0.17 8.50 -10.98
N TYR A 160 0.95 9.13 -10.66
CA TYR A 160 2.28 8.81 -11.21
C TYR A 160 3.04 8.06 -10.12
N THR A 161 3.26 6.78 -10.36
CA THR A 161 3.72 5.85 -9.32
C THR A 161 5.07 5.23 -9.69
N ASN A 162 6.04 5.37 -8.80
CA ASN A 162 7.23 4.52 -8.81
C ASN A 162 6.97 3.27 -7.95
N PHE A 163 6.99 2.11 -8.57
CA PHE A 163 6.93 0.82 -7.89
C PHE A 163 8.26 0.11 -8.07
N ILE A 164 9.20 0.35 -7.15
CA ILE A 164 10.62 0.04 -7.35
C ILE A 164 11.22 -0.75 -6.20
N ASN A 165 12.05 -1.72 -6.55
CA ASN A 165 12.87 -2.49 -5.61
C ASN A 165 12.08 -3.09 -4.44
N ASN A 166 10.82 -3.50 -4.65
CA ASN A 166 10.04 -4.22 -3.67
C ASN A 166 10.32 -5.72 -3.75
N PHE A 167 10.23 -6.41 -2.63
CA PHE A 167 10.36 -7.87 -2.56
C PHE A 167 8.96 -8.50 -2.51
N LEU A 168 8.61 -9.28 -3.53
CA LEU A 168 7.31 -9.94 -3.66
C LEU A 168 7.47 -11.43 -3.40
N LYS A 169 6.81 -11.95 -2.37
CA LYS A 169 6.87 -13.36 -1.97
C LYS A 169 5.48 -13.98 -1.94
N PRO A 170 5.12 -14.79 -2.95
CA PRO A 170 3.87 -15.54 -2.90
C PRO A 170 3.84 -16.50 -1.72
N GLY A 171 2.68 -16.66 -1.09
CA GLY A 171 2.48 -17.57 0.03
C GLY A 171 1.44 -18.65 -0.26
N GLN A 172 1.01 -19.34 0.80
CA GLN A 172 -0.01 -20.40 0.70
C GLN A 172 -1.39 -19.86 0.32
N GLY A 173 -1.71 -18.62 0.70
CA GLY A 173 -2.98 -17.96 0.37
C GLY A 173 -2.99 -17.33 -1.03
N THR A 174 -1.84 -17.26 -1.69
CA THR A 174 -1.74 -16.65 -3.01
C THR A 174 -2.35 -17.54 -4.08
N ARG A 175 -3.35 -17.05 -4.80
CA ARG A 175 -3.99 -17.77 -5.90
C ARG A 175 -3.03 -17.97 -7.06
N GLU A 176 -3.12 -19.13 -7.73
CA GLU A 176 -2.22 -19.50 -8.82
C GLU A 176 -2.24 -18.47 -9.97
N GLN A 177 -3.40 -17.92 -10.31
CA GLN A 177 -3.56 -16.97 -11.40
C GLN A 177 -2.81 -15.65 -11.20
N VAL A 178 -2.47 -15.32 -9.96
CA VAL A 178 -1.79 -14.08 -9.58
C VAL A 178 -0.49 -14.32 -8.81
N ARG A 179 -0.03 -15.58 -8.80
CA ARG A 179 1.16 -15.98 -8.03
C ARG A 179 2.38 -15.14 -8.37
N TYR A 180 2.57 -14.83 -9.61
CA TYR A 180 3.72 -14.09 -10.10
C TYR A 180 3.33 -12.72 -10.68
N GLN A 181 2.22 -12.14 -10.20
CA GLN A 181 1.84 -10.79 -10.54
C GLN A 181 2.70 -9.79 -9.78
N VAL A 182 3.35 -8.87 -10.49
CA VAL A 182 4.08 -7.74 -9.89
C VAL A 182 3.09 -6.64 -9.55
N ILE A 183 2.34 -6.16 -10.55
CA ILE A 183 1.35 -5.10 -10.40
C ILE A 183 0.24 -5.25 -11.45
N ASP A 184 -0.97 -4.85 -11.13
CA ASP A 184 -2.06 -4.66 -12.08
C ASP A 184 -2.31 -3.15 -12.28
N MET A 185 -1.77 -2.62 -13.37
CA MET A 185 -1.81 -1.19 -13.67
C MET A 185 -3.13 -0.82 -14.33
N GLY A 186 -4.12 -0.51 -13.57
CA GLY A 186 -5.07 -0.04 -14.37
C GLY A 186 -6.48 0.28 -14.02
N GLU A 187 -6.80 1.51 -14.03
CA GLU A 187 -8.12 2.00 -14.36
C GLU A 187 -8.03 2.68 -15.72
N ALA A 188 -8.34 1.93 -16.78
CA ALA A 188 -8.13 2.28 -18.20
C ALA A 188 -8.60 3.66 -18.66
N THR A 189 -9.55 4.22 -17.96
CA THR A 189 -10.22 5.46 -18.35
C THR A 189 -9.66 6.69 -17.63
N LYS A 190 -8.62 6.53 -16.82
CA LYS A 190 -8.07 7.61 -15.99
C LYS A 190 -6.59 7.82 -16.33
N PRO A 191 -6.15 9.09 -16.52
CA PRO A 191 -4.75 9.36 -16.74
C PRO A 191 -3.92 8.98 -15.52
N GLY A 192 -2.70 8.51 -15.75
CA GLY A 192 -1.75 8.12 -14.72
C GLY A 192 -0.53 7.47 -15.36
N GLY A 193 0.41 7.05 -14.56
CA GLY A 193 1.60 6.40 -15.06
C GLY A 193 2.32 5.57 -14.02
N PHE A 194 3.06 4.59 -14.49
CA PHE A 194 3.88 3.73 -13.64
C PHE A 194 5.30 3.65 -14.17
N TYR A 195 6.25 3.76 -13.25
CA TYR A 195 7.60 3.26 -13.42
C TYR A 195 7.76 2.02 -12.54
N VAL A 196 7.99 0.87 -13.14
CA VAL A 196 8.07 -0.44 -12.46
C VAL A 196 9.41 -1.06 -12.75
N ASN A 197 10.30 -1.13 -11.77
CA ASN A 197 11.65 -1.61 -11.98
C ASN A 197 12.29 -2.18 -10.70
N GLY A 198 13.21 -3.13 -10.89
CA GLY A 198 14.04 -3.67 -9.80
C GLY A 198 13.30 -4.51 -8.77
N ASN A 199 12.01 -4.81 -8.97
CA ASN A 199 11.27 -5.63 -8.03
C ASN A 199 11.70 -7.10 -8.14
N TYR A 200 11.89 -7.75 -6.99
CA TYR A 200 12.25 -9.15 -6.89
C TYR A 200 10.99 -10.01 -6.71
N MET A 201 10.80 -11.01 -7.56
CA MET A 201 9.71 -11.98 -7.45
C MET A 201 10.28 -13.31 -6.95
N ASP A 202 10.00 -13.64 -5.70
CA ASP A 202 10.47 -14.90 -5.09
C ASP A 202 9.92 -16.11 -5.84
N GLY A 203 10.83 -17.00 -6.22
CA GLY A 203 10.50 -18.20 -7.01
C GLY A 203 10.32 -17.97 -8.51
N ASN A 204 10.59 -16.77 -9.06
CA ASN A 204 10.54 -16.52 -10.50
C ASN A 204 11.62 -15.53 -10.97
N ALA A 205 12.74 -16.10 -11.43
CA ALA A 205 13.89 -15.31 -11.88
C ALA A 205 13.62 -14.53 -13.18
N GLU A 206 12.74 -15.01 -14.03
CA GLU A 206 12.38 -14.34 -15.29
C GLU A 206 11.63 -13.03 -15.03
N ILE A 207 10.66 -13.05 -14.11
CA ILE A 207 9.93 -11.84 -13.70
C ILE A 207 10.81 -10.90 -12.89
N THR A 208 11.73 -11.44 -12.08
CA THR A 208 12.73 -10.61 -11.37
C THR A 208 13.62 -9.85 -12.36
N ALA A 209 14.05 -10.50 -13.42
CA ALA A 209 14.89 -9.87 -14.46
C ALA A 209 14.11 -8.87 -15.35
N ASP A 210 12.81 -9.09 -15.52
CA ASP A 210 11.94 -8.25 -16.35
C ASP A 210 10.55 -8.14 -15.71
N ASN A 211 10.33 -7.10 -14.93
CA ASN A 211 9.08 -6.89 -14.21
C ASN A 211 7.85 -6.72 -15.13
N ALA A 212 8.05 -6.31 -16.38
CA ALA A 212 6.95 -6.18 -17.35
C ALA A 212 6.22 -7.51 -17.57
N LYS A 213 6.91 -8.65 -17.49
CA LYS A 213 6.33 -10.00 -17.64
C LYS A 213 5.35 -10.39 -16.54
N GLY A 214 5.48 -9.80 -15.36
CA GLY A 214 4.57 -9.98 -14.24
C GLY A 214 3.57 -8.83 -14.06
N SER A 215 3.63 -7.81 -14.90
CA SER A 215 2.80 -6.61 -14.79
C SER A 215 1.65 -6.66 -15.77
N LYS A 216 0.42 -6.50 -15.26
CA LYS A 216 -0.78 -6.47 -16.11
C LYS A 216 -1.08 -5.04 -16.49
N MET A 217 -1.20 -4.86 -17.80
CA MET A 217 -1.63 -3.61 -18.43
C MET A 217 -3.15 -3.61 -18.70
N SER A 218 -3.91 -4.41 -17.97
CA SER A 218 -5.35 -4.51 -18.15
C SER A 218 -6.00 -3.15 -17.94
N GLY A 219 -6.71 -2.73 -18.91
CA GLY A 219 -7.38 -1.46 -18.87
C GLY A 219 -6.62 -0.27 -19.41
N VAL A 220 -5.38 -0.41 -19.85
CA VAL A 220 -4.67 0.66 -20.56
C VAL A 220 -5.28 0.83 -21.95
N THR A 221 -5.88 1.98 -22.20
CA THR A 221 -6.42 2.35 -23.52
C THR A 221 -5.56 3.43 -24.16
N GLU A 222 -5.58 3.47 -25.50
CA GLU A 222 -4.93 4.57 -26.23
C GLU A 222 -5.75 5.85 -26.09
N GLY A 223 -5.06 7.00 -25.98
CA GLY A 223 -5.70 8.31 -25.95
C GLY A 223 -5.39 9.14 -24.69
N ALA A 224 -6.13 10.24 -24.51
CA ALA A 224 -5.87 11.23 -23.45
C ALA A 224 -6.07 10.72 -22.01
N ASN A 225 -6.77 9.60 -21.84
CA ASN A 225 -7.07 8.99 -20.54
C ASN A 225 -6.28 7.69 -20.33
N LYS A 226 -5.01 7.69 -20.70
CA LYS A 226 -4.16 6.51 -20.73
C LYS A 226 -3.31 6.43 -19.48
N THR A 227 -3.22 5.23 -18.87
CA THR A 227 -2.13 4.91 -17.95
C THR A 227 -0.89 4.54 -18.76
N VAL A 228 0.23 5.17 -18.48
CA VAL A 228 1.47 5.03 -19.22
C VAL A 228 2.51 4.29 -18.38
N VAL A 229 3.24 3.37 -19.01
CA VAL A 229 4.49 2.84 -18.44
C VAL A 229 5.63 3.77 -18.81
N SER A 230 6.29 4.31 -17.79
CA SER A 230 7.44 5.19 -17.96
C SER A 230 8.73 4.40 -18.03
N GLU A 231 9.65 4.84 -18.85
CA GLU A 231 11.03 4.30 -18.93
C GLU A 231 11.94 4.91 -17.85
N THR A 232 11.51 6.00 -17.22
CA THR A 232 12.26 6.70 -16.17
C THR A 232 11.38 6.93 -14.94
N PRO A 233 11.97 6.97 -13.74
CA PRO A 233 11.19 7.24 -12.54
C PRO A 233 10.61 8.65 -12.56
N TYR A 234 9.43 8.78 -11.98
CA TYR A 234 8.84 10.08 -11.65
C TYR A 234 9.59 10.70 -10.48
N THR A 235 9.69 12.01 -10.47
CA THR A 235 10.39 12.76 -9.42
C THR A 235 9.41 13.59 -8.62
N ALA A 236 9.61 13.63 -7.31
CA ALA A 236 8.95 14.54 -6.39
C ALA A 236 9.94 14.93 -5.28
N GLU A 237 9.68 16.04 -4.62
CA GLU A 237 10.48 16.44 -3.47
C GLU A 237 10.40 15.36 -2.39
N GLY A 238 11.52 14.95 -1.83
CA GLY A 238 11.57 13.88 -0.84
C GLY A 238 11.75 12.45 -1.39
N PHE A 239 11.71 12.23 -2.70
CA PHE A 239 12.10 10.96 -3.28
C PHE A 239 13.63 10.91 -3.38
N ASP A 240 14.27 10.41 -2.34
CA ASP A 240 15.71 10.21 -2.32
C ASP A 240 16.06 8.80 -2.79
N SER A 241 16.54 8.70 -4.03
CA SER A 241 16.97 7.43 -4.59
C SER A 241 18.20 6.83 -3.88
N ALA A 242 18.96 7.62 -3.16
CA ALA A 242 20.12 7.14 -2.41
C ALA A 242 19.74 6.27 -1.20
N THR A 243 18.49 6.35 -0.72
CA THR A 243 18.00 5.50 0.37
C THR A 243 17.39 4.19 -0.13
N VAL A 244 17.22 4.01 -1.44
CA VAL A 244 16.62 2.81 -2.02
C VAL A 244 17.71 1.75 -2.26
N THR A 245 17.60 0.61 -1.58
CA THR A 245 18.48 -0.55 -1.74
C THR A 245 17.93 -1.51 -2.82
N SER A 246 18.68 -2.56 -3.16
CA SER A 246 18.11 -3.61 -4.01
C SER A 246 16.94 -4.32 -3.30
N ALA A 247 16.02 -4.88 -4.08
CA ALA A 247 14.89 -5.62 -3.51
C ALA A 247 15.34 -6.82 -2.67
N ALA A 248 16.41 -7.49 -3.07
CA ALA A 248 16.96 -8.63 -2.31
C ALA A 248 17.53 -8.18 -0.96
N ASP A 249 18.20 -7.03 -0.92
CA ASP A 249 18.82 -6.50 0.29
C ASP A 249 17.81 -5.90 1.28
N CYS A 250 16.60 -5.55 0.83
CA CYS A 250 15.59 -5.00 1.73
C CYS A 250 14.86 -6.06 2.58
N TYR A 251 14.85 -7.32 2.14
CA TYR A 251 14.00 -8.37 2.73
C TYR A 251 14.29 -8.58 4.24
N GLU A 252 15.50 -8.93 4.59
CA GLU A 252 15.86 -9.19 5.99
C GLU A 252 15.77 -7.93 6.89
N PRO A 253 16.23 -6.74 6.46
CA PRO A 253 16.01 -5.52 7.24
C PRO A 253 14.54 -5.21 7.51
N VAL A 254 13.66 -5.37 6.52
CA VAL A 254 12.23 -5.13 6.72
C VAL A 254 11.64 -6.10 7.72
N LEU A 255 11.95 -7.40 7.61
CA LEU A 255 11.47 -8.39 8.59
C LEU A 255 12.01 -8.11 9.99
N ALA A 256 13.23 -7.64 10.10
CA ALA A 256 13.85 -7.35 11.40
C ALA A 256 13.33 -6.07 12.06
N GLN A 257 13.00 -5.03 11.29
CA GLN A 257 12.79 -3.68 11.81
C GLN A 257 11.37 -3.15 11.68
N ALA A 258 10.55 -3.66 10.75
CA ALA A 258 9.18 -3.17 10.58
C ALA A 258 8.31 -3.42 11.82
N GLY A 259 7.32 -2.56 12.04
CA GLY A 259 6.37 -2.66 13.14
C GLY A 259 6.75 -1.87 14.39
N ALA A 260 5.95 -2.00 15.42
CA ALA A 260 6.13 -1.29 16.69
C ALA A 260 7.24 -1.93 17.53
N THR A 261 8.48 -1.73 17.11
CA THR A 261 9.68 -2.35 17.69
C THR A 261 10.12 -1.72 19.01
N TYR A 262 9.61 -0.56 19.40
CA TYR A 262 9.99 0.10 20.65
C TYR A 262 8.83 0.07 21.66
N PRO A 263 9.08 -0.31 22.94
CA PRO A 263 10.36 -0.82 23.46
C PRO A 263 10.69 -2.25 22.98
N TYR A 264 9.74 -2.99 22.45
CA TYR A 264 9.89 -4.31 21.84
C TYR A 264 8.66 -4.67 21.01
N ARG A 265 8.80 -5.59 20.07
CA ARG A 265 7.65 -6.22 19.41
C ARG A 265 6.87 -7.07 20.40
N ASP A 266 5.57 -7.12 20.27
CA ASP A 266 4.76 -8.10 20.99
C ASP A 266 4.70 -9.45 20.23
N ALA A 267 4.02 -10.42 20.81
CA ALA A 267 3.96 -11.78 20.25
C ALA A 267 3.13 -11.86 18.93
N ILE A 268 2.50 -10.76 18.50
CA ILE A 268 1.66 -10.70 17.30
C ILE A 268 2.44 -10.09 16.14
N ASP A 269 3.31 -9.09 16.42
CA ASP A 269 4.22 -8.52 15.45
C ASP A 269 5.31 -9.54 15.04
#